data_54788b6a0b26fb6490750303353edac1
#
_entry.id   54788b6a0b26fb6490750303353edac1
#
_cell.length_a   1.000
_cell.length_b   1.000
_cell.length_c   1.000
_cell.angle_alpha   90.00
_cell.angle_beta   90.00
_cell.angle_gamma   90.00
#
_symmetry.space_group_name_H-M   'P 1'
#
loop_
_entity.id
_entity.type
_entity.pdbx_description
1 polymer ?
#
loop_
_entity_poly.entity_id
_entity_poly.type
_entity_poly.pdbx_seq_one_letter_code
_entity_poly.pdbx_strand_id
1 'polypeptide(L)'
;MRADRQKNMPGTVDLDRTKGLQAYVESEDYRRALGLPAAREEEYRLLAQGEYNRNYLFTHPVTGKRLVLRLNFGSQMHLEHQIEYEYEALRLLEGSGRTPRPLYVDGSRDVLPYGVMVMEYLPGHALDYEAELFRAADCLADIHSVPVPSGHHLIRPENPVRAILEECEEMARTYMDSPLGELAKKKKIRELLDLVWREADSLSPAEYLCCINTELNSTNFLMNSGDESGDEGGDGTDYLIDWEKPLFGEPAQDLGHFLAPTTTFWKTDVILDEGEMQAFTERYKEAVKGRFRTDGLWERVSVYMTVTCLRGITWCAMAWVEYQ
;
A
#
# COMPACT_ATOMS: atom_id res chain seq x y z
N MET A 1 -20.97 10.31 -7.51
CA MET A 1 -21.97 9.31 -7.04
C MET A 1 -21.37 8.66 -5.81
N ARG A 2 -22.02 8.81 -4.65
CA ARG A 2 -21.55 8.19 -3.40
C ARG A 2 -21.77 6.69 -3.53
N ALA A 3 -20.69 5.90 -3.56
CA ALA A 3 -20.79 4.46 -3.38
C ALA A 3 -21.41 4.19 -2.00
N ASP A 4 -22.52 3.50 -1.97
CA ASP A 4 -23.22 3.06 -0.75
C ASP A 4 -22.25 2.22 0.09
N ARG A 5 -21.77 2.82 1.19
CA ARG A 5 -21.13 2.05 2.26
C ARG A 5 -22.24 1.20 2.89
N GLN A 6 -22.40 -0.04 2.44
CA GLN A 6 -23.12 -1.02 3.22
C GLN A 6 -22.43 -1.14 4.58
N LYS A 7 -23.07 -0.58 5.60
CA LYS A 7 -22.74 -0.83 7.01
C LYS A 7 -22.91 -2.33 7.24
N ASN A 8 -21.82 -3.08 7.24
CA ASN A 8 -21.83 -4.45 7.72
C ASN A 8 -22.13 -4.42 9.22
N MET A 9 -23.26 -5.03 9.61
CA MET A 9 -23.59 -5.23 11.02
C MET A 9 -22.55 -6.13 11.69
N PRO A 10 -22.14 -5.87 12.93
CA PRO A 10 -21.27 -6.78 13.67
C PRO A 10 -22.07 -8.05 14.03
N GLY A 11 -21.56 -9.22 13.68
CA GLY A 11 -22.06 -10.47 14.23
C GLY A 11 -22.19 -11.69 13.34
N THR A 12 -21.77 -11.67 12.09
CA THR A 12 -21.80 -12.87 11.24
C THR A 12 -20.40 -13.45 11.04
N VAL A 13 -20.25 -14.74 11.31
CA VAL A 13 -19.04 -15.52 10.97
C VAL A 13 -18.97 -15.62 9.45
N ASP A 14 -17.99 -14.96 8.84
CA ASP A 14 -17.96 -14.74 7.39
C ASP A 14 -17.15 -15.78 6.60
N LEU A 15 -16.74 -16.90 7.24
CA LEU A 15 -15.96 -17.96 6.56
C LEU A 15 -16.69 -18.54 5.34
N ASP A 16 -18.02 -18.60 5.36
CA ASP A 16 -18.84 -19.13 4.27
C ASP A 16 -18.76 -18.27 2.98
N ARG A 17 -18.31 -17.03 3.09
CA ARG A 17 -18.15 -16.13 1.92
C ARG A 17 -17.05 -16.57 0.97
N THR A 18 -16.11 -17.42 1.44
CA THR A 18 -15.06 -17.98 0.62
C THR A 18 -15.10 -19.49 0.68
N LYS A 19 -15.48 -20.10 -0.42
CA LYS A 19 -15.59 -21.57 -0.53
C LYS A 19 -14.27 -22.24 -0.14
N GLY A 20 -14.35 -23.18 0.80
CA GLY A 20 -13.21 -23.96 1.27
C GLY A 20 -12.43 -23.32 2.42
N LEU A 21 -12.67 -22.04 2.76
CA LEU A 21 -11.92 -21.34 3.80
C LEU A 21 -12.14 -21.98 5.18
N GLN A 22 -13.36 -22.39 5.50
CA GLN A 22 -13.62 -23.07 6.77
C GLN A 22 -12.78 -24.35 6.91
N ALA A 23 -12.77 -25.20 5.90
CA ALA A 23 -11.97 -26.43 5.92
C ALA A 23 -10.46 -26.14 6.01
N TYR A 24 -10.01 -25.05 5.38
CA TYR A 24 -8.62 -24.63 5.43
C TYR A 24 -8.18 -24.21 6.85
N VAL A 25 -8.95 -23.33 7.50
CA VAL A 25 -8.59 -22.85 8.86
C VAL A 25 -8.78 -23.94 9.94
N GLU A 26 -9.54 -24.99 9.65
CA GLU A 26 -9.71 -26.18 10.47
C GLU A 26 -8.67 -27.28 10.16
N SER A 27 -7.83 -27.12 9.11
CA SER A 27 -6.81 -28.08 8.76
C SER A 27 -5.70 -28.19 9.81
N GLU A 28 -5.15 -29.39 10.00
CA GLU A 28 -4.08 -29.65 10.99
C GLU A 28 -2.83 -28.80 10.71
N ASP A 29 -2.44 -28.65 9.44
CA ASP A 29 -1.24 -27.92 9.06
C ASP A 29 -1.35 -26.43 9.37
N TYR A 30 -2.47 -25.77 9.01
CA TYR A 30 -2.71 -24.36 9.35
C TYR A 30 -2.71 -24.15 10.87
N ARG A 31 -3.44 -24.99 11.61
CA ARG A 31 -3.56 -24.86 13.06
C ARG A 31 -2.22 -25.08 13.76
N ARG A 32 -1.47 -26.10 13.35
CA ARG A 32 -0.13 -26.38 13.88
C ARG A 32 0.84 -25.25 13.61
N ALA A 33 0.84 -24.70 12.38
CA ALA A 33 1.75 -23.62 11.99
C ALA A 33 1.54 -22.34 12.83
N LEU A 34 0.32 -22.06 13.22
CA LEU A 34 -0.02 -20.89 14.04
C LEU A 34 -0.10 -21.18 15.55
N GLY A 35 0.05 -22.44 15.98
CA GLY A 35 -0.10 -22.82 17.40
C GLY A 35 -1.55 -22.73 17.91
N LEU A 36 -2.53 -22.89 17.01
CA LEU A 36 -3.95 -22.90 17.33
C LEU A 36 -4.36 -24.26 17.93
N PRO A 37 -5.40 -24.32 18.82
CA PRO A 37 -5.95 -25.57 19.29
C PRO A 37 -6.47 -26.45 18.15
N ALA A 38 -6.51 -27.78 18.33
CA ALA A 38 -6.96 -28.71 17.29
C ALA A 38 -8.43 -28.45 16.85
N ALA A 39 -9.30 -28.13 17.80
CA ALA A 39 -10.65 -27.65 17.51
C ALA A 39 -10.66 -26.14 17.30
N ARG A 40 -11.48 -25.67 16.38
CA ARG A 40 -11.64 -24.23 16.12
C ARG A 40 -12.46 -23.60 17.25
N GLU A 41 -11.85 -22.61 17.91
CA GLU A 41 -12.46 -21.81 18.98
C GLU A 41 -12.62 -20.34 18.57
N GLU A 42 -11.77 -19.87 17.63
CA GLU A 42 -11.76 -18.50 17.14
C GLU A 42 -12.83 -18.26 16.06
N GLU A 43 -13.30 -17.01 16.01
CA GLU A 43 -14.20 -16.52 14.97
C GLU A 43 -13.44 -15.62 13.98
N TYR A 44 -13.72 -15.81 12.69
CA TYR A 44 -13.18 -14.98 11.62
C TYR A 44 -14.26 -14.00 11.15
N ARG A 45 -13.97 -12.71 11.22
CA ARG A 45 -14.88 -11.64 10.79
C ARG A 45 -14.26 -10.89 9.62
N LEU A 46 -15.04 -10.63 8.58
CA LEU A 46 -14.58 -9.84 7.44
C LEU A 46 -14.19 -8.44 7.92
N LEU A 47 -12.91 -8.10 7.77
CA LEU A 47 -12.36 -6.79 8.12
C LEU A 47 -12.43 -5.81 6.94
N ALA A 48 -11.93 -6.25 5.78
CA ALA A 48 -11.89 -5.45 4.57
C ALA A 48 -11.82 -6.34 3.32
N GLN A 49 -12.29 -5.79 2.19
CA GLN A 49 -12.16 -6.42 0.89
C GLN A 49 -11.73 -5.37 -0.12
N GLY A 50 -10.58 -5.59 -0.78
CA GLY A 50 -10.08 -4.85 -1.94
C GLY A 50 -10.35 -5.61 -3.24
N GLU A 51 -9.66 -5.18 -4.29
CA GLU A 51 -9.75 -5.81 -5.62
C GLU A 51 -9.08 -7.18 -5.63
N TYR A 52 -7.89 -7.30 -5.05
CA TYR A 52 -7.07 -8.52 -5.08
C TYR A 52 -7.02 -9.26 -3.75
N ASN A 53 -7.47 -8.64 -2.65
CA ASN A 53 -7.32 -9.20 -1.31
C ASN A 53 -8.62 -9.14 -0.50
N ARG A 54 -8.81 -10.15 0.35
CA ARG A 54 -9.85 -10.18 1.38
C ARG A 54 -9.20 -10.46 2.74
N ASN A 55 -9.49 -9.60 3.71
CA ASN A 55 -8.90 -9.65 5.03
C ASN A 55 -9.96 -10.05 6.08
N TYR A 56 -9.63 -11.02 6.93
CA TYR A 56 -10.45 -11.46 8.05
C TYR A 56 -9.71 -11.22 9.36
N LEU A 57 -10.38 -10.59 10.32
CA LEU A 57 -9.90 -10.41 11.68
C LEU A 57 -10.28 -11.63 12.51
N PHE A 58 -9.35 -12.13 13.31
CA PHE A 58 -9.62 -13.12 14.34
C PHE A 58 -8.74 -12.90 15.59
N THR A 59 -9.20 -13.41 16.74
CA THR A 59 -8.41 -13.41 17.97
C THR A 59 -7.84 -14.80 18.19
N HIS A 60 -6.53 -14.88 18.37
CA HIS A 60 -5.84 -16.14 18.64
C HIS A 60 -6.25 -16.66 20.03
N PRO A 61 -6.89 -17.83 20.16
CA PRO A 61 -7.54 -18.28 21.40
C PRO A 61 -6.56 -18.52 22.55
N VAL A 62 -5.29 -18.85 22.25
CA VAL A 62 -4.28 -19.12 23.28
C VAL A 62 -3.54 -17.85 23.72
N THR A 63 -3.22 -16.96 22.78
CA THR A 63 -2.38 -15.78 23.06
C THR A 63 -3.19 -14.51 23.29
N GLY A 64 -4.47 -14.49 22.94
CA GLY A 64 -5.33 -13.30 22.96
C GLY A 64 -4.98 -12.25 21.91
N LYS A 65 -3.96 -12.47 21.06
CA LYS A 65 -3.57 -11.52 20.03
C LYS A 65 -4.58 -11.44 18.89
N ARG A 66 -4.86 -10.24 18.44
CA ARG A 66 -5.66 -10.02 17.23
C ARG A 66 -4.77 -10.22 16.01
N LEU A 67 -5.25 -10.97 15.01
CA LEU A 67 -4.53 -11.32 13.80
C LEU A 67 -5.42 -11.10 12.57
N VAL A 68 -4.78 -10.85 11.43
CA VAL A 68 -5.44 -10.74 10.13
C VAL A 68 -5.07 -11.93 9.28
N LEU A 69 -6.09 -12.66 8.81
CA LEU A 69 -5.98 -13.64 7.75
C LEU A 69 -6.27 -12.94 6.42
N ARG A 70 -5.27 -12.83 5.54
CA ARG A 70 -5.37 -12.28 4.18
C ARG A 70 -5.49 -13.41 3.17
N LEU A 71 -6.50 -13.32 2.31
CA LEU A 71 -6.63 -14.15 1.11
C LEU A 71 -6.32 -13.31 -0.11
N ASN A 72 -5.41 -13.78 -0.94
CA ASN A 72 -5.00 -13.11 -2.17
C ASN A 72 -5.58 -13.83 -3.39
N PHE A 73 -6.34 -13.11 -4.21
CA PHE A 73 -7.03 -13.62 -5.40
C PHE A 73 -6.31 -13.28 -6.71
N GLY A 74 -5.35 -12.36 -6.67
CA GLY A 74 -4.67 -11.88 -7.87
C GLY A 74 -3.49 -10.97 -7.56
N SER A 75 -2.93 -10.37 -8.60
CA SER A 75 -1.78 -9.48 -8.52
C SER A 75 -1.90 -8.34 -9.50
N GLN A 76 -1.81 -7.11 -9.01
CA GLN A 76 -1.66 -5.92 -9.83
C GLN A 76 -0.29 -5.90 -10.55
N MET A 77 0.72 -6.54 -9.94
CA MET A 77 2.06 -6.68 -10.51
C MET A 77 2.19 -7.89 -11.46
N HIS A 78 1.10 -8.63 -11.71
CA HIS A 78 1.08 -9.86 -12.52
C HIS A 78 2.05 -10.95 -12.00
N LEU A 79 2.27 -11.01 -10.67
CA LEU A 79 3.13 -12.01 -10.04
C LEU A 79 2.33 -13.30 -9.81
N GLU A 80 2.95 -14.43 -10.13
CA GLU A 80 2.41 -15.76 -9.84
C GLU A 80 2.36 -16.02 -8.33
N HIS A 81 3.40 -15.58 -7.61
CA HIS A 81 3.60 -15.76 -6.17
C HIS A 81 3.41 -14.45 -5.40
N GLN A 82 2.27 -13.77 -5.63
CA GLN A 82 2.00 -12.45 -5.04
C GLN A 82 2.01 -12.45 -3.52
N ILE A 83 1.42 -13.48 -2.88
CA ILE A 83 1.29 -13.49 -1.42
C ILE A 83 2.63 -13.74 -0.72
N GLU A 84 3.49 -14.56 -1.31
CA GLU A 84 4.86 -14.78 -0.80
C GLU A 84 5.71 -13.53 -1.02
N TYR A 85 5.53 -12.82 -2.14
CA TYR A 85 6.23 -11.58 -2.41
C TYR A 85 5.91 -10.51 -1.36
N GLU A 86 4.64 -10.34 -1.01
CA GLU A 86 4.20 -9.43 0.06
C GLU A 86 4.72 -9.89 1.43
N TYR A 87 4.62 -11.19 1.74
CA TYR A 87 5.11 -11.77 2.99
C TYR A 87 6.60 -11.48 3.20
N GLU A 88 7.44 -11.72 2.19
CA GLU A 88 8.88 -11.48 2.28
C GLU A 88 9.21 -9.98 2.42
N ALA A 89 8.44 -9.09 1.79
CA ALA A 89 8.60 -7.67 2.00
C ALA A 89 8.27 -7.25 3.45
N LEU A 90 7.20 -7.76 4.03
CA LEU A 90 6.86 -7.53 5.43
C LEU A 90 7.92 -8.11 6.37
N ARG A 91 8.46 -9.29 6.07
CA ARG A 91 9.59 -9.89 6.82
C ARG A 91 10.82 -8.99 6.80
N LEU A 92 11.16 -8.44 5.63
CA LEU A 92 12.26 -7.50 5.47
C LEU A 92 12.06 -6.26 6.35
N LEU A 93 10.83 -5.76 6.43
CA LEU A 93 10.49 -4.51 7.11
C LEU A 93 10.21 -4.65 8.61
N GLU A 94 10.22 -5.84 9.19
CA GLU A 94 9.98 -6.07 10.63
C GLU A 94 10.85 -5.17 11.53
N GLY A 95 12.10 -4.92 11.11
CA GLY A 95 13.04 -4.09 11.85
C GLY A 95 12.65 -2.62 11.97
N SER A 96 11.69 -2.13 11.17
CA SER A 96 11.17 -0.77 11.28
C SER A 96 10.26 -0.58 12.49
N GLY A 97 9.58 -1.65 12.92
CA GLY A 97 8.49 -1.56 13.90
C GLY A 97 7.26 -0.80 13.41
N ARG A 98 7.16 -0.51 12.08
CA ARG A 98 6.12 0.32 11.46
C ARG A 98 5.20 -0.43 10.51
N THR A 99 5.35 -1.75 10.40
CA THR A 99 4.57 -2.59 9.47
C THR A 99 3.98 -3.80 10.19
N PRO A 100 2.90 -4.42 9.69
CA PRO A 100 2.38 -5.65 10.28
C PRO A 100 3.44 -6.74 10.25
N ARG A 101 3.65 -7.42 11.38
CA ARG A 101 4.52 -8.58 11.41
C ARG A 101 3.82 -9.79 10.78
N PRO A 102 4.38 -10.37 9.70
CA PRO A 102 3.84 -11.57 9.09
C PRO A 102 4.18 -12.81 9.93
N LEU A 103 3.23 -13.74 10.05
CA LEU A 103 3.34 -14.92 10.91
C LEU A 103 3.30 -16.23 10.13
N TYR A 104 2.56 -16.26 9.03
CA TYR A 104 2.34 -17.46 8.22
C TYR A 104 2.06 -17.07 6.77
N VAL A 105 2.53 -17.88 5.84
CA VAL A 105 2.21 -17.77 4.41
C VAL A 105 2.02 -19.14 3.80
N ASP A 106 1.07 -19.26 2.89
CA ASP A 106 0.83 -20.42 2.04
C ASP A 106 0.41 -19.94 0.65
N GLY A 107 1.33 -20.01 -0.29
CA GLY A 107 1.10 -19.71 -1.70
C GLY A 107 0.95 -20.96 -2.56
N SER A 108 0.91 -22.15 -1.98
CA SER A 108 0.85 -23.43 -2.71
C SER A 108 -0.40 -23.56 -3.57
N ARG A 109 -1.53 -23.00 -3.09
CA ARG A 109 -2.87 -23.12 -3.70
C ARG A 109 -3.39 -24.57 -3.81
N ASP A 110 -2.81 -25.47 -3.02
CA ASP A 110 -3.16 -26.90 -3.05
C ASP A 110 -4.53 -27.17 -2.41
N VAL A 111 -4.86 -26.47 -1.33
CA VAL A 111 -6.12 -26.64 -0.58
C VAL A 111 -7.13 -25.54 -0.93
N LEU A 112 -6.66 -24.29 -0.99
CA LEU A 112 -7.42 -23.14 -1.47
C LEU A 112 -6.85 -22.67 -2.80
N PRO A 113 -7.67 -22.25 -3.78
CA PRO A 113 -7.16 -21.69 -5.05
C PRO A 113 -6.63 -20.25 -4.89
N TYR A 114 -6.28 -19.86 -3.69
CA TYR A 114 -5.86 -18.50 -3.29
C TYR A 114 -4.60 -18.57 -2.46
N GLY A 115 -3.76 -17.53 -2.52
CA GLY A 115 -2.69 -17.35 -1.56
C GLY A 115 -3.23 -16.96 -0.19
N VAL A 116 -2.61 -17.44 0.88
CA VAL A 116 -3.00 -17.18 2.27
C VAL A 116 -1.83 -16.60 3.04
N MET A 117 -2.08 -15.52 3.79
CA MET A 117 -1.12 -14.97 4.74
C MET A 117 -1.82 -14.67 6.06
N VAL A 118 -1.12 -14.90 7.18
CA VAL A 118 -1.55 -14.42 8.50
C VAL A 118 -0.52 -13.43 9.00
N MET A 119 -0.99 -12.28 9.46
CA MET A 119 -0.17 -11.21 9.99
C MET A 119 -0.80 -10.58 11.23
N GLU A 120 -0.03 -9.79 11.95
CA GLU A 120 -0.48 -9.02 13.08
C GLU A 120 -1.58 -8.03 12.68
N TYR A 121 -2.60 -7.89 13.53
CA TYR A 121 -3.55 -6.79 13.43
C TYR A 121 -2.97 -5.57 14.14
N LEU A 122 -2.91 -4.46 13.45
CA LEU A 122 -2.46 -3.18 13.98
C LEU A 122 -3.68 -2.27 14.19
N PRO A 123 -3.81 -1.66 15.40
CA PRO A 123 -4.84 -0.66 15.66
C PRO A 123 -4.48 0.68 15.04
N GLY A 124 -5.44 1.59 14.98
CA GLY A 124 -5.24 2.96 14.54
C GLY A 124 -6.37 3.48 13.66
N HIS A 125 -6.35 4.78 13.40
CA HIS A 125 -7.25 5.45 12.46
C HIS A 125 -6.49 5.91 11.21
N ALA A 126 -7.22 6.18 10.13
CA ALA A 126 -6.64 6.72 8.91
C ALA A 126 -6.02 8.10 9.16
N LEU A 127 -4.88 8.37 8.53
CA LEU A 127 -4.16 9.64 8.64
C LEU A 127 -5.06 10.84 8.34
N ASP A 128 -5.03 11.83 9.23
CA ASP A 128 -5.51 13.18 8.99
C ASP A 128 -4.35 14.07 8.48
N TYR A 129 -4.42 14.48 7.21
CA TYR A 129 -3.39 15.31 6.60
C TYR A 129 -3.18 16.66 7.31
N GLU A 130 -4.23 17.24 7.90
CA GLU A 130 -4.13 18.55 8.55
C GLU A 130 -3.45 18.46 9.93
N ALA A 131 -3.70 17.37 10.66
CA ALA A 131 -3.24 17.21 12.04
C ALA A 131 -1.97 16.35 12.17
N GLU A 132 -1.76 15.38 11.26
CA GLU A 132 -0.81 14.28 11.47
C GLU A 132 0.24 14.13 10.36
N LEU A 133 0.29 15.05 9.40
CA LEU A 133 1.16 14.98 8.22
C LEU A 133 2.62 14.65 8.57
N PHE A 134 3.18 15.28 9.58
CA PHE A 134 4.58 15.06 9.96
C PHE A 134 4.85 13.72 10.63
N ARG A 135 3.83 13.12 11.25
CA ARG A 135 3.95 11.77 11.82
C ARG A 135 4.08 10.71 10.72
N ALA A 136 3.42 10.93 9.57
CA ALA A 136 3.64 10.09 8.40
C ALA A 136 5.08 10.18 7.87
N ALA A 137 5.70 11.36 7.91
CA ALA A 137 7.12 11.52 7.55
C ALA A 137 8.05 10.70 8.47
N ASP A 138 7.79 10.70 9.78
CA ASP A 138 8.54 9.92 10.75
C ASP A 138 8.36 8.42 10.54
N CYS A 139 7.13 7.96 10.30
CA CYS A 139 6.81 6.57 9.99
C CYS A 139 7.56 6.09 8.72
N LEU A 140 7.51 6.87 7.64
CA LEU A 140 8.22 6.57 6.40
C LEU A 140 9.75 6.58 6.58
N ALA A 141 10.27 7.50 7.40
CA ALA A 141 11.70 7.57 7.70
C ALA A 141 12.21 6.28 8.37
N ASP A 142 11.46 5.71 9.30
CA ASP A 142 11.81 4.45 9.95
C ASP A 142 11.76 3.28 8.97
N ILE A 143 10.73 3.20 8.14
CA ILE A 143 10.56 2.18 7.11
C ILE A 143 11.69 2.23 6.07
N HIS A 144 11.94 3.40 5.48
CA HIS A 144 12.94 3.58 4.45
C HIS A 144 14.38 3.41 4.98
N SER A 145 14.58 3.47 6.29
CA SER A 145 15.87 3.24 6.92
C SER A 145 16.22 1.77 7.14
N VAL A 146 15.29 0.84 6.88
CA VAL A 146 15.57 -0.59 7.00
C VAL A 146 16.55 -1.01 5.91
N PRO A 147 17.71 -1.60 6.28
CA PRO A 147 18.68 -2.06 5.30
C PRO A 147 18.13 -3.21 4.45
N VAL A 148 18.26 -3.10 3.14
CA VAL A 148 17.86 -4.16 2.20
C VAL A 148 19.08 -5.02 1.88
N PRO A 149 19.08 -6.33 2.22
CA PRO A 149 20.24 -7.22 1.98
C PRO A 149 20.42 -7.49 0.48
N SER A 150 21.64 -7.79 0.06
CA SER A 150 22.00 -8.00 -1.35
C SER A 150 21.27 -9.16 -2.05
N GLY A 151 20.66 -10.07 -1.31
CA GLY A 151 19.90 -11.21 -1.84
C GLY A 151 18.39 -11.03 -1.76
N HIS A 152 17.90 -9.78 -1.67
CA HIS A 152 16.47 -9.51 -1.57
C HIS A 152 15.69 -9.93 -2.84
N HIS A 153 14.39 -10.18 -2.67
CA HIS A 153 13.48 -10.61 -3.73
C HIS A 153 12.76 -9.43 -4.43
N LEU A 154 12.89 -8.21 -3.89
CA LEU A 154 12.15 -7.04 -4.40
C LEU A 154 12.52 -6.72 -5.84
N ILE A 155 11.50 -6.44 -6.65
CA ILE A 155 11.66 -5.98 -8.03
C ILE A 155 12.24 -4.57 -8.02
N ARG A 156 13.21 -4.33 -8.90
CA ARG A 156 13.82 -3.03 -9.13
C ARG A 156 13.60 -2.63 -10.58
N PRO A 157 12.77 -1.63 -10.86
CA PRO A 157 12.69 -1.05 -12.20
C PRO A 157 14.04 -0.43 -12.61
N GLU A 158 14.49 -0.63 -13.84
CA GLU A 158 15.71 -0.03 -14.36
C GLU A 158 15.61 1.50 -14.40
N ASN A 159 14.48 2.02 -14.86
CA ASN A 159 14.11 3.42 -14.78
C ASN A 159 12.68 3.55 -14.22
N PRO A 160 12.52 3.88 -12.92
CA PRO A 160 11.21 3.94 -12.27
C PRO A 160 10.25 4.96 -12.91
N VAL A 161 10.76 6.12 -13.33
CA VAL A 161 9.95 7.17 -13.97
C VAL A 161 9.40 6.68 -15.30
N ARG A 162 10.25 6.06 -16.13
CA ARG A 162 9.79 5.48 -17.42
C ARG A 162 8.77 4.37 -17.21
N ALA A 163 8.98 3.48 -16.21
CA ALA A 163 8.02 2.41 -15.92
C ALA A 163 6.63 2.96 -15.58
N ILE A 164 6.55 4.02 -14.77
CA ILE A 164 5.27 4.68 -14.45
C ILE A 164 4.67 5.36 -15.71
N LEU A 165 5.50 5.97 -16.55
CA LEU A 165 5.02 6.62 -17.78
C LEU A 165 4.49 5.61 -18.81
N GLU A 166 5.11 4.44 -18.92
CA GLU A 166 4.62 3.33 -19.76
C GLU A 166 3.26 2.83 -19.26
N GLU A 167 3.07 2.68 -17.94
CA GLU A 167 1.78 2.38 -17.32
C GLU A 167 0.74 3.47 -17.65
N CYS A 168 1.13 4.76 -17.56
CA CYS A 168 0.25 5.89 -17.94
C CYS A 168 -0.20 5.81 -19.40
N GLU A 169 0.70 5.48 -20.33
CA GLU A 169 0.37 5.34 -21.75
C GLU A 169 -0.58 4.16 -22.00
N GLU A 170 -0.39 3.05 -21.31
CA GLU A 170 -1.26 1.89 -21.43
C GLU A 170 -2.68 2.23 -20.95
N MET A 171 -2.83 2.82 -19.79
CA MET A 171 -4.12 3.29 -19.28
C MET A 171 -4.76 4.33 -20.20
N ALA A 172 -3.96 5.28 -20.69
CA ALA A 172 -4.46 6.32 -21.60
C ALA A 172 -5.01 5.75 -22.90
N ARG A 173 -4.43 4.67 -23.46
CA ARG A 173 -4.91 4.03 -24.70
C ARG A 173 -6.39 3.66 -24.63
N THR A 174 -6.86 3.11 -23.51
CA THR A 174 -8.26 2.76 -23.30
C THR A 174 -9.18 3.97 -23.56
N TYR A 175 -8.84 5.14 -23.03
CA TYR A 175 -9.62 6.36 -23.25
C TYR A 175 -9.42 6.93 -24.67
N MET A 176 -8.19 6.90 -25.20
CA MET A 176 -7.86 7.45 -26.51
C MET A 176 -8.56 6.70 -27.65
N ASP A 177 -8.69 5.37 -27.54
CA ASP A 177 -9.30 4.53 -28.57
C ASP A 177 -10.82 4.45 -28.41
N SER A 178 -11.36 4.81 -27.25
CA SER A 178 -12.80 4.74 -26.99
C SER A 178 -13.58 5.86 -27.71
N PRO A 179 -14.76 5.56 -28.28
CA PRO A 179 -15.69 6.56 -28.78
C PRO A 179 -16.29 7.45 -27.66
N LEU A 180 -16.20 7.01 -26.40
CA LEU A 180 -16.64 7.79 -25.24
C LEU A 180 -15.67 8.93 -24.88
N GLY A 181 -14.42 8.84 -25.36
CA GLY A 181 -13.40 9.82 -25.07
C GLY A 181 -13.63 11.16 -25.83
N GLU A 182 -13.74 12.26 -25.07
CA GLU A 182 -13.91 13.60 -25.62
C GLU A 182 -12.63 14.13 -26.30
N LEU A 183 -12.72 14.68 -27.51
CA LEU A 183 -11.57 15.15 -28.27
C LEU A 183 -10.68 16.15 -27.52
N ALA A 184 -11.28 17.08 -26.77
CA ALA A 184 -10.52 18.06 -25.99
C ALA A 184 -9.72 17.41 -24.86
N LYS A 185 -10.30 16.43 -24.17
CA LYS A 185 -9.64 15.67 -23.10
C LYS A 185 -8.55 14.75 -23.66
N LYS A 186 -8.80 14.07 -24.78
CA LYS A 186 -7.79 13.27 -25.50
C LYS A 186 -6.56 14.12 -25.86
N LYS A 187 -6.80 15.31 -26.42
CA LYS A 187 -5.72 16.25 -26.76
C LYS A 187 -4.93 16.64 -25.50
N LYS A 188 -5.63 16.97 -24.40
CA LYS A 188 -4.96 17.38 -23.14
C LYS A 188 -4.15 16.27 -22.52
N ILE A 189 -4.67 15.04 -22.49
CA ILE A 189 -3.93 13.87 -21.97
C ILE A 189 -2.65 13.64 -22.80
N ARG A 190 -2.72 13.73 -24.12
CA ARG A 190 -1.55 13.60 -25.01
C ARG A 190 -0.52 14.68 -24.74
N GLU A 191 -0.94 15.95 -24.62
CA GLU A 191 -0.04 17.06 -24.28
C GLU A 191 0.67 16.84 -22.93
N LEU A 192 -0.04 16.30 -21.91
CA LEU A 192 0.53 15.99 -20.60
C LEU A 192 1.52 14.82 -20.69
N LEU A 193 1.18 13.75 -21.42
CA LEU A 193 2.09 12.63 -21.66
C LEU A 193 3.38 13.13 -22.34
N ASP A 194 3.26 13.89 -23.43
CA ASP A 194 4.40 14.44 -24.17
C ASP A 194 5.27 15.38 -23.31
N LEU A 195 4.63 16.12 -22.39
CA LEU A 195 5.33 17.00 -21.46
C LEU A 195 6.16 16.20 -20.45
N VAL A 196 5.52 15.22 -19.78
CA VAL A 196 6.17 14.47 -18.69
C VAL A 196 7.21 13.50 -19.23
N TRP A 197 7.03 12.96 -20.45
CA TRP A 197 8.07 12.15 -21.12
C TRP A 197 9.40 12.88 -21.33
N ARG A 198 9.38 14.21 -21.45
CA ARG A 198 10.64 15.00 -21.54
C ARG A 198 11.43 14.99 -20.25
N GLU A 199 10.76 14.77 -19.12
CA GLU A 199 11.36 14.68 -17.79
C GLU A 199 11.75 13.23 -17.40
N ALA A 200 11.43 12.22 -18.25
CA ALA A 200 11.67 10.81 -17.94
C ALA A 200 13.13 10.45 -17.61
N ASP A 201 14.07 11.19 -18.20
CA ASP A 201 15.50 11.00 -18.02
C ASP A 201 16.16 12.17 -17.25
N SER A 202 15.37 13.05 -16.65
CA SER A 202 15.88 14.20 -15.91
C SER A 202 16.58 13.82 -14.60
N LEU A 203 16.21 12.66 -14.02
CA LEU A 203 16.80 12.19 -12.77
C LEU A 203 18.05 11.37 -13.01
N SER A 204 19.15 11.76 -12.34
CA SER A 204 20.32 10.91 -12.19
C SER A 204 19.98 9.65 -11.36
N PRO A 205 20.75 8.55 -11.48
CA PRO A 205 20.58 7.39 -10.62
C PRO A 205 20.53 7.78 -9.13
N ALA A 206 19.59 7.16 -8.38
CA ALA A 206 19.45 7.41 -6.96
C ALA A 206 20.68 6.91 -6.18
N GLU A 207 21.18 7.69 -5.23
CA GLU A 207 22.29 7.31 -4.37
C GLU A 207 21.89 6.31 -3.28
N TYR A 208 20.61 6.33 -2.87
CA TYR A 208 20.07 5.46 -1.85
C TYR A 208 18.81 4.76 -2.34
N LEU A 209 18.72 3.46 -2.11
CA LEU A 209 17.56 2.62 -2.43
C LEU A 209 17.14 1.85 -1.19
N CYS A 210 15.85 1.68 -1.02
CA CYS A 210 15.21 0.96 0.08
C CYS A 210 13.97 0.18 -0.41
N CYS A 211 13.30 -0.51 0.48
CA CYS A 211 11.97 -1.03 0.21
C CYS A 211 10.96 0.13 0.27
N ILE A 212 10.25 0.37 -0.83
CA ILE A 212 9.21 1.39 -0.95
C ILE A 212 7.85 0.72 -1.14
N ASN A 213 6.76 1.42 -0.74
CA ASN A 213 5.39 0.89 -0.80
C ASN A 213 4.74 1.11 -2.18
N THR A 214 4.96 2.25 -2.81
CA THR A 214 4.45 2.71 -4.12
C THR A 214 2.96 3.08 -4.20
N GLU A 215 2.14 2.78 -3.19
CA GLU A 215 0.70 3.08 -3.19
C GLU A 215 0.23 3.79 -1.91
N LEU A 216 1.06 4.68 -1.39
CA LEU A 216 0.78 5.45 -0.18
C LEU A 216 -0.47 6.31 -0.34
N ASN A 217 -1.35 6.24 0.65
CA ASN A 217 -2.48 7.16 0.80
C ASN A 217 -2.90 7.22 2.29
N SER A 218 -3.76 8.16 2.65
CA SER A 218 -4.16 8.37 4.05
C SER A 218 -4.74 7.12 4.73
N THR A 219 -5.43 6.25 4.00
CA THR A 219 -6.09 5.06 4.57
C THR A 219 -5.13 3.88 4.79
N ASN A 220 -3.91 3.96 4.25
CA ASN A 220 -2.86 2.96 4.46
C ASN A 220 -2.00 3.27 5.68
N PHE A 221 -2.08 4.49 6.23
CA PHE A 221 -1.51 4.81 7.54
C PHE A 221 -2.51 4.49 8.65
N LEU A 222 -2.02 3.91 9.74
CA LEU A 222 -2.74 3.70 10.97
C LEU A 222 -2.10 4.55 12.05
N MET A 223 -2.76 5.67 12.38
CA MET A 223 -2.26 6.65 13.33
C MET A 223 -2.78 6.32 14.73
N ASN A 224 -1.89 6.41 15.73
CA ASN A 224 -2.20 6.09 17.13
C ASN A 224 -1.92 7.28 18.05
N SER A 225 -2.89 7.71 18.83
CA SER A 225 -2.76 8.87 19.74
C SER A 225 -2.02 8.58 21.04
N GLY A 226 -1.71 7.30 21.32
CA GLY A 226 -1.08 6.90 22.58
C GLY A 226 -2.00 7.01 23.81
N ASP A 227 -3.27 7.37 23.64
CA ASP A 227 -4.24 7.42 24.74
C ASP A 227 -4.74 6.00 25.07
N GLU A 228 -4.37 5.51 26.25
CA GLU A 228 -4.78 4.20 26.79
C GLU A 228 -6.30 4.09 27.08
N SER A 229 -7.10 5.12 26.79
CA SER A 229 -8.49 5.24 27.25
C SER A 229 -9.55 4.58 26.35
N GLY A 230 -9.15 3.95 25.23
CA GLY A 230 -10.06 3.24 24.34
C GLY A 230 -9.85 1.73 24.33
N ASP A 231 -10.90 0.98 24.01
CA ASP A 231 -10.89 -0.50 23.82
C ASP A 231 -9.84 -0.98 22.75
N GLU A 232 -9.19 -0.05 22.07
CA GLU A 232 -8.17 -0.25 21.03
C GLU A 232 -6.85 0.44 21.35
N GLY A 233 -6.47 0.55 22.64
CA GLY A 233 -5.27 1.22 23.12
C GLY A 233 -4.03 0.87 22.28
N GLY A 234 -3.54 1.85 21.50
CA GLY A 234 -2.29 1.77 20.77
C GLY A 234 -1.12 2.22 21.66
N ASP A 235 0.07 1.72 21.40
CA ASP A 235 1.31 2.11 22.07
C ASP A 235 1.87 3.48 21.62
N GLY A 236 1.09 4.25 20.87
CA GLY A 236 1.49 5.52 20.26
C GLY A 236 2.33 5.36 18.98
N THR A 237 2.50 4.14 18.50
CA THR A 237 3.25 3.85 17.27
C THR A 237 2.33 3.97 16.06
N ASP A 238 2.77 4.72 15.05
CA ASP A 238 2.11 4.84 13.75
C ASP A 238 2.61 3.75 12.81
N TYR A 239 1.71 3.22 12.00
CA TYR A 239 2.01 2.10 11.11
C TYR A 239 1.62 2.40 9.67
N LEU A 240 2.27 1.70 8.73
CA LEU A 240 1.90 1.63 7.33
C LEU A 240 1.52 0.21 6.96
N ILE A 241 0.33 0.06 6.38
CA ILE A 241 -0.22 -1.21 5.91
C ILE A 241 -0.33 -1.23 4.38
N ASP A 242 -0.79 -2.34 3.83
CA ASP A 242 -1.02 -2.56 2.40
C ASP A 242 0.26 -2.58 1.57
N TRP A 243 1.01 -3.67 1.72
CA TRP A 243 2.31 -3.91 1.10
C TRP A 243 2.20 -4.86 -0.11
N GLU A 244 1.16 -4.72 -0.92
CA GLU A 244 0.94 -5.62 -2.06
C GLU A 244 1.80 -5.28 -3.30
N LYS A 245 2.40 -4.07 -3.34
CA LYS A 245 3.20 -3.61 -4.49
C LYS A 245 4.56 -3.01 -4.07
N PRO A 246 5.34 -3.65 -3.18
CA PRO A 246 6.62 -3.10 -2.76
C PRO A 246 7.66 -3.22 -3.87
N LEU A 247 8.55 -2.24 -3.94
CA LEU A 247 9.67 -2.24 -4.89
C LEU A 247 10.99 -1.95 -4.15
N PHE A 248 12.11 -2.30 -4.77
CA PHE A 248 13.42 -1.76 -4.41
C PHE A 248 13.65 -0.47 -5.18
N GLY A 249 13.36 0.65 -4.53
CA GLY A 249 13.34 1.97 -5.15
C GLY A 249 13.87 3.06 -4.23
N GLU A 250 13.79 4.30 -4.69
CA GLU A 250 14.21 5.45 -3.91
C GLU A 250 13.07 6.04 -3.09
N PRO A 251 13.33 6.57 -1.88
CA PRO A 251 12.32 7.19 -1.04
C PRO A 251 11.50 8.28 -1.73
N ALA A 252 12.11 9.03 -2.65
CA ALA A 252 11.44 10.10 -3.38
C ALA A 252 10.20 9.64 -4.16
N GLN A 253 10.16 8.38 -4.60
CA GLN A 253 9.00 7.81 -5.29
C GLN A 253 7.79 7.72 -4.34
N ASP A 254 7.99 7.20 -3.13
CA ASP A 254 6.93 7.14 -2.11
C ASP A 254 6.48 8.53 -1.66
N LEU A 255 7.43 9.43 -1.36
CA LEU A 255 7.11 10.79 -0.95
C LEU A 255 6.36 11.55 -2.04
N GLY A 256 6.79 11.45 -3.30
CA GLY A 256 6.11 12.09 -4.43
C GLY A 256 4.72 11.52 -4.68
N HIS A 257 4.54 10.21 -4.50
CA HIS A 257 3.21 9.58 -4.57
C HIS A 257 2.30 10.07 -3.45
N PHE A 258 2.78 10.09 -2.22
CA PHE A 258 2.01 10.49 -1.04
C PHE A 258 1.55 11.94 -1.08
N LEU A 259 2.41 12.86 -1.54
CA LEU A 259 2.15 14.29 -1.60
C LEU A 259 1.36 14.74 -2.85
N ALA A 260 1.23 13.86 -3.86
CA ALA A 260 0.55 14.21 -5.10
C ALA A 260 -0.93 14.60 -4.86
N PRO A 261 -1.42 15.72 -5.42
CA PRO A 261 -2.82 16.12 -5.30
C PRO A 261 -3.82 15.04 -5.72
N THR A 262 -3.49 14.22 -6.70
CA THR A 262 -4.32 13.08 -7.10
C THR A 262 -4.42 12.00 -6.04
N THR A 263 -3.44 11.88 -5.16
CA THR A 263 -3.43 10.93 -4.04
C THR A 263 -4.17 11.49 -2.83
N THR A 264 -3.84 12.72 -2.42
CA THR A 264 -4.47 13.32 -1.25
C THR A 264 -5.97 13.52 -1.46
N PHE A 265 -6.38 14.01 -2.63
CA PHE A 265 -7.78 14.23 -3.00
C PHE A 265 -8.57 12.93 -3.28
N TRP A 266 -7.89 11.81 -3.51
CA TRP A 266 -8.54 10.52 -3.77
C TRP A 266 -9.38 10.02 -2.60
N LYS A 267 -8.88 10.19 -1.38
CA LYS A 267 -9.49 9.67 -0.15
C LYS A 267 -10.00 10.76 0.80
N THR A 268 -9.58 12.01 0.58
CA THR A 268 -9.92 13.17 1.40
C THR A 268 -10.29 14.35 0.50
N ASP A 269 -10.67 15.49 1.09
CA ASP A 269 -10.88 16.74 0.36
C ASP A 269 -9.65 17.68 0.47
N VAL A 270 -8.49 17.15 0.87
CA VAL A 270 -7.26 17.92 1.11
C VAL A 270 -6.40 17.97 -0.15
N ILE A 271 -5.91 19.16 -0.47
CA ILE A 271 -4.83 19.40 -1.43
C ILE A 271 -3.77 20.22 -0.69
N LEU A 272 -2.60 19.61 -0.50
CA LEU A 272 -1.49 20.27 0.17
C LEU A 272 -0.92 21.39 -0.70
N ASP A 273 -0.58 22.52 -0.09
CA ASP A 273 0.15 23.58 -0.78
C ASP A 273 1.66 23.27 -0.86
N GLU A 274 2.39 24.05 -1.65
CA GLU A 274 3.83 23.81 -1.85
C GLU A 274 4.62 23.95 -0.54
N GLY A 275 4.23 24.87 0.35
CA GLY A 275 4.89 25.06 1.65
C GLY A 275 4.69 23.85 2.57
N GLU A 276 3.49 23.26 2.59
CA GLU A 276 3.18 22.05 3.35
C GLU A 276 3.97 20.85 2.82
N MET A 277 4.03 20.68 1.49
CA MET A 277 4.80 19.59 0.86
C MET A 277 6.31 19.73 1.13
N GLN A 278 6.85 20.95 1.07
CA GLN A 278 8.23 21.22 1.41
C GLN A 278 8.50 20.98 2.90
N ALA A 279 7.63 21.42 3.80
CA ALA A 279 7.74 21.20 5.24
C ALA A 279 7.72 19.71 5.59
N PHE A 280 6.86 18.91 4.95
CA PHE A 280 6.85 17.45 5.06
C PHE A 280 8.19 16.85 4.62
N THR A 281 8.72 17.27 3.46
CA THR A 281 9.98 16.76 2.94
C THR A 281 11.16 17.12 3.86
N GLU A 282 11.18 18.32 4.42
CA GLU A 282 12.21 18.72 5.41
C GLU A 282 12.06 17.92 6.72
N ARG A 283 10.84 17.68 7.20
CA ARG A 283 10.62 16.78 8.36
C ARG A 283 11.17 15.38 8.10
N TYR A 284 10.90 14.82 6.93
CA TYR A 284 11.44 13.51 6.53
C TYR A 284 12.97 13.52 6.49
N LYS A 285 13.60 14.54 5.90
CA LYS A 285 15.06 14.70 5.86
C LYS A 285 15.68 14.74 7.26
N GLU A 286 15.04 15.46 8.20
CA GLU A 286 15.52 15.51 9.58
C GLU A 286 15.36 14.14 10.27
N ALA A 287 14.25 13.43 10.03
CA ALA A 287 14.00 12.10 10.61
C ALA A 287 15.00 11.04 10.13
N VAL A 288 15.47 11.10 8.88
CA VAL A 288 16.48 10.15 8.33
C VAL A 288 17.92 10.62 8.50
N LYS A 289 18.14 11.76 9.13
CA LYS A 289 19.48 12.33 9.30
C LYS A 289 20.47 11.37 9.94
N GLY A 290 21.61 11.18 9.28
CA GLY A 290 22.64 10.24 9.69
C GLY A 290 22.37 8.77 9.33
N ARG A 291 21.23 8.45 8.74
CA ARG A 291 20.91 7.10 8.25
C ARG A 291 21.30 6.94 6.76
N PHE A 292 20.96 7.92 5.93
CA PHE A 292 21.34 8.00 4.51
C PHE A 292 21.29 9.44 3.99
N ARG A 293 21.83 9.66 2.79
CA ARG A 293 21.88 11.00 2.17
C ARG A 293 20.56 11.36 1.50
N THR A 294 20.22 12.65 1.58
CA THR A 294 18.96 13.21 1.04
C THR A 294 19.22 14.44 0.15
N ASP A 295 20.42 14.53 -0.44
CA ASP A 295 20.76 15.63 -1.35
C ASP A 295 19.85 15.61 -2.58
N GLY A 296 19.28 16.77 -2.94
CA GLY A 296 18.36 16.88 -4.08
C GLY A 296 17.02 16.13 -3.91
N LEU A 297 16.63 15.79 -2.67
CA LEU A 297 15.41 15.01 -2.43
C LEU A 297 14.15 15.72 -2.92
N TRP A 298 14.02 17.04 -2.69
CA TRP A 298 12.83 17.80 -3.11
C TRP A 298 12.65 17.81 -4.63
N GLU A 299 13.73 18.01 -5.38
CA GLU A 299 13.72 17.97 -6.83
C GLU A 299 13.24 16.61 -7.35
N ARG A 300 13.69 15.52 -6.73
CA ARG A 300 13.28 14.15 -7.07
C ARG A 300 11.82 13.91 -6.71
N VAL A 301 11.39 14.31 -5.52
CA VAL A 301 9.99 14.24 -5.06
C VAL A 301 9.07 14.96 -6.04
N SER A 302 9.46 16.15 -6.52
CA SER A 302 8.69 16.94 -7.48
C SER A 302 8.49 16.22 -8.81
N VAL A 303 9.51 15.51 -9.30
CA VAL A 303 9.37 14.69 -10.53
C VAL A 303 8.40 13.54 -10.30
N TYR A 304 8.55 12.77 -9.21
CA TYR A 304 7.65 11.66 -8.91
C TYR A 304 6.22 12.12 -8.65
N MET A 305 6.01 13.25 -7.99
CA MET A 305 4.70 13.85 -7.79
C MET A 305 4.03 14.19 -9.13
N THR A 306 4.78 14.76 -10.07
CA THR A 306 4.29 15.08 -11.42
C THR A 306 3.87 13.81 -12.17
N VAL A 307 4.68 12.76 -12.13
CA VAL A 307 4.39 11.48 -12.79
C VAL A 307 3.18 10.80 -12.12
N THR A 308 3.07 10.86 -10.80
CA THR A 308 1.92 10.34 -10.05
C THR A 308 0.63 11.07 -10.41
N CYS A 309 0.67 12.41 -10.55
CA CYS A 309 -0.49 13.16 -11.02
C CYS A 309 -0.95 12.70 -12.41
N LEU A 310 -0.01 12.47 -13.32
CA LEU A 310 -0.32 11.94 -14.65
C LEU A 310 -0.93 10.53 -14.57
N ARG A 311 -0.37 9.65 -13.73
CA ARG A 311 -0.91 8.31 -13.47
C ARG A 311 -2.35 8.37 -12.99
N GLY A 312 -2.65 9.23 -12.03
CA GLY A 312 -4.03 9.44 -11.55
C GLY A 312 -4.98 9.92 -12.65
N ILE A 313 -4.55 10.85 -13.51
CA ILE A 313 -5.34 11.36 -14.63
C ILE A 313 -5.63 10.24 -15.65
N THR A 314 -4.62 9.46 -16.02
CA THR A 314 -4.76 8.39 -17.03
C THR A 314 -5.57 7.22 -16.48
N TRP A 315 -5.43 6.89 -15.19
CA TRP A 315 -6.27 5.92 -14.50
C TRP A 315 -7.75 6.35 -14.49
N CYS A 316 -8.04 7.60 -14.11
CA CYS A 316 -9.41 8.13 -14.13
C CYS A 316 -10.01 8.11 -15.55
N ALA A 317 -9.20 8.39 -16.58
CA ALA A 317 -9.64 8.34 -17.96
C ALA A 317 -9.98 6.91 -18.43
N MET A 318 -9.13 5.92 -18.06
CA MET A 318 -9.38 4.50 -18.29
C MET A 318 -10.65 4.05 -17.58
N ALA A 319 -10.73 4.26 -16.28
CA ALA A 319 -11.86 3.85 -15.45
C ALA A 319 -13.19 4.46 -15.90
N TRP A 320 -13.16 5.70 -16.41
CA TRP A 320 -14.34 6.32 -17.03
C TRP A 320 -14.93 5.49 -18.16
N VAL A 321 -14.07 4.88 -18.99
CA VAL A 321 -14.50 4.04 -20.11
C VAL A 321 -14.98 2.67 -19.65
N GLU A 322 -14.30 2.07 -18.70
CA GLU A 322 -14.57 0.71 -18.22
C GLU A 322 -15.84 0.60 -17.38
N TYR A 323 -16.23 1.69 -16.69
CA TYR A 323 -17.41 1.71 -15.80
C TYR A 323 -18.68 2.25 -16.50
N GLN A 324 -18.67 2.55 -17.81
CA GLN A 324 -19.85 2.92 -18.61
C GLN A 324 -20.52 1.70 -19.21
#